data_f39ee078efd8d8a01487e3ee6bc9387d
#
_entry.id   f39ee078efd8d8a01487e3ee6bc9387d
#
_cell.length_a   1.000
_cell.length_b   1.000
_cell.length_c   1.000
_cell.angle_alpha   90.00
_cell.angle_beta   90.00
_cell.angle_gamma   90.00
#
_symmetry.space_group_name_H-M   'P 1'
#
loop_
_entity.id
_entity.type
_entity.pdbx_description
1 polymer ?
#
loop_
_entity_poly.entity_id
_entity_poly.type
_entity_poly.pdbx_seq_one_letter_code
_entity_poly.pdbx_strand_id
1 'polypeptide(L)'
;PAVVDLSGNDLSGVLDLSSWSNLSKLDVTGSSLDSIGLPHSETLNDVACDSNLIKTLDVSNCSGLVDLSANACRLESINLKGATSLEEIYVGTNKLDSIDLSDNTALTSLTAYGNNIKSIDLSKNTKLQGVYLYDNQLSALDLSKNSNVRWLNVENNKLAELNTSNLKSLSYLIANHNELTSVDLSANTSLSQVKLGSNHLTEFPAINASYLSYLKVDSNEIASIDLSNYSYLYWAELQNNQLSDLDVTHNTYLQWLAAGNNRLSSLDVTKNTGLQGLTIEGNLMRKPALDSIINALPDVSTVEVNANNQHFAKILNISDMYGTQLADKQPAVDKGWNVIAEGSVADGINQINSDNADKASVNAPMYNLAGQRVDKSYKGVVIQNGKKFINK
;
A
#
# COMPACT_ATOMS: atom_id res chain seq x y z
N PRO A 1 33.92 -12.53 27.72
CA PRO A 1 32.72 -11.70 27.54
C PRO A 1 31.54 -12.31 28.29
N ALA A 2 30.75 -11.48 28.97
CA ALA A 2 29.56 -11.89 29.67
C ALA A 2 28.33 -11.71 28.76
N VAL A 3 27.49 -12.73 28.71
CA VAL A 3 26.17 -12.69 28.06
C VAL A 3 25.13 -12.67 29.17
N VAL A 4 24.21 -11.71 29.08
CA VAL A 4 23.09 -11.54 30.03
C VAL A 4 21.79 -11.61 29.22
N ASP A 5 21.00 -12.63 29.53
CA ASP A 5 19.65 -12.80 29.01
C ASP A 5 18.66 -12.77 30.17
N LEU A 6 17.88 -11.72 30.21
CA LEU A 6 16.81 -11.48 31.18
C LEU A 6 15.48 -11.23 30.47
N SER A 7 15.38 -11.65 29.23
CA SER A 7 14.18 -11.45 28.40
C SER A 7 12.94 -12.12 28.97
N GLY A 8 11.79 -11.50 28.80
CA GLY A 8 10.51 -12.04 29.24
C GLY A 8 10.33 -12.12 30.76
N ASN A 9 11.10 -11.35 31.52
CA ASN A 9 10.93 -11.23 32.99
C ASN A 9 10.15 -9.96 33.34
N ASP A 10 9.60 -9.91 34.55
CA ASP A 10 8.87 -8.75 35.07
C ASP A 10 9.81 -7.71 35.71
N LEU A 11 10.92 -7.37 35.02
CA LEU A 11 11.86 -6.36 35.50
C LEU A 11 11.23 -4.97 35.38
N SER A 12 11.50 -4.10 36.38
CA SER A 12 11.01 -2.72 36.41
C SER A 12 12.01 -1.77 37.01
N GLY A 13 11.82 -0.47 36.79
CA GLY A 13 12.71 0.57 37.31
C GLY A 13 14.01 0.65 36.50
N VAL A 14 15.14 0.79 37.20
CA VAL A 14 16.47 1.03 36.61
C VAL A 14 17.31 -0.23 36.67
N LEU A 15 17.85 -0.67 35.52
CA LEU A 15 18.87 -1.70 35.45
C LEU A 15 20.22 -1.05 35.14
N ASP A 16 21.12 -1.01 36.12
CA ASP A 16 22.44 -0.42 35.94
C ASP A 16 23.54 -1.49 35.78
N LEU A 17 24.05 -1.59 34.56
CA LEU A 17 25.14 -2.49 34.14
C LEU A 17 26.40 -1.69 33.75
N SER A 18 26.45 -0.39 34.02
CA SER A 18 27.52 0.52 33.56
C SER A 18 28.92 0.09 33.98
N SER A 19 29.03 -0.61 35.14
CA SER A 19 30.31 -1.14 35.64
C SER A 19 30.71 -2.50 35.07
N TRP A 20 29.88 -3.12 34.20
CA TRP A 20 30.11 -4.46 33.65
C TRP A 20 30.95 -4.42 32.36
N SER A 21 32.20 -3.98 32.47
CA SER A 21 33.10 -3.76 31.34
C SER A 21 33.31 -4.98 30.41
N ASN A 22 33.01 -6.20 30.88
CA ASN A 22 33.11 -7.43 30.12
C ASN A 22 31.77 -7.86 29.46
N LEU A 23 30.71 -7.06 29.61
CA LEU A 23 29.43 -7.36 28.99
C LEU A 23 29.59 -7.32 27.46
N SER A 24 29.17 -8.40 26.79
CA SER A 24 29.20 -8.48 25.33
C SER A 24 27.81 -8.54 24.67
N LYS A 25 26.86 -9.15 25.38
CA LYS A 25 25.49 -9.24 24.93
C LYS A 25 24.52 -9.01 26.08
N LEU A 26 23.49 -8.20 25.82
CA LEU A 26 22.37 -7.95 26.72
C LEU A 26 21.06 -8.19 26.01
N ASP A 27 20.20 -9.02 26.59
CA ASP A 27 18.79 -9.11 26.23
C ASP A 27 17.92 -8.90 27.46
N VAL A 28 17.12 -7.84 27.43
CA VAL A 28 16.12 -7.48 28.46
C VAL A 28 14.76 -7.21 27.85
N THR A 29 14.53 -7.80 26.70
CA THR A 29 13.27 -7.65 25.94
C THR A 29 12.06 -8.08 26.75
N GLY A 30 10.95 -7.35 26.62
CA GLY A 30 9.66 -7.73 27.22
C GLY A 30 9.59 -7.55 28.73
N SER A 31 10.16 -6.46 29.25
CA SER A 31 10.10 -6.07 30.66
C SER A 31 9.40 -4.70 30.81
N SER A 32 9.52 -4.09 31.97
CA SER A 32 8.97 -2.75 32.28
C SER A 32 10.07 -1.81 32.81
N LEU A 33 11.26 -1.90 32.22
CA LEU A 33 12.40 -1.08 32.62
C LEU A 33 12.19 0.38 32.19
N ASP A 34 12.42 1.31 33.11
CA ASP A 34 12.36 2.75 32.84
C ASP A 34 13.69 3.28 32.25
N SER A 35 14.82 2.66 32.62
CA SER A 35 16.12 2.97 32.04
C SER A 35 17.11 1.81 32.17
N ILE A 36 18.15 1.84 31.34
CA ILE A 36 19.26 0.88 31.34
C ILE A 36 20.56 1.68 31.35
N GLY A 37 21.45 1.42 32.32
CA GLY A 37 22.84 1.88 32.32
C GLY A 37 23.70 0.84 31.61
N LEU A 38 24.38 1.20 30.54
CA LEU A 38 25.22 0.31 29.74
C LEU A 38 26.70 0.65 29.93
N PRO A 39 27.61 -0.34 29.82
CA PRO A 39 29.05 -0.05 29.80
C PRO A 39 29.38 0.57 28.41
N HIS A 40 30.06 1.71 28.41
CA HIS A 40 30.61 2.33 27.22
C HIS A 40 31.90 1.63 26.80
N SER A 41 31.82 0.47 26.20
CA SER A 41 32.96 -0.42 25.93
C SER A 41 32.99 -1.01 24.55
N GLU A 42 34.15 -1.40 24.07
CA GLU A 42 34.35 -2.11 22.81
C GLU A 42 33.89 -3.57 22.83
N THR A 43 33.63 -4.12 24.06
CA THR A 43 33.20 -5.51 24.20
C THR A 43 31.71 -5.73 24.00
N LEU A 44 30.89 -4.70 24.20
CA LEU A 44 29.44 -4.77 24.04
C LEU A 44 29.13 -4.75 22.53
N ASN A 45 28.59 -5.87 22.01
CA ASN A 45 28.33 -6.03 20.58
C ASN A 45 26.85 -6.25 20.21
N ASP A 46 25.99 -6.57 21.19
CA ASP A 46 24.59 -6.85 20.94
C ASP A 46 23.75 -6.35 22.13
N VAL A 47 22.75 -5.53 21.85
CA VAL A 47 21.81 -5.01 22.84
C VAL A 47 20.39 -5.14 22.33
N ALA A 48 19.58 -5.94 23.03
CA ALA A 48 18.14 -6.07 22.81
C ALA A 48 17.39 -5.61 24.05
N CYS A 49 16.55 -4.58 23.90
CA CYS A 49 15.74 -4.03 24.98
C CYS A 49 14.31 -3.70 24.54
N ASP A 50 13.81 -4.37 23.50
CA ASP A 50 12.47 -4.15 22.96
C ASP A 50 11.38 -4.25 24.03
N SER A 51 10.27 -3.55 23.80
CA SER A 51 9.07 -3.65 24.66
C SER A 51 9.34 -3.35 26.13
N ASN A 52 9.99 -2.21 26.40
CA ASN A 52 10.24 -1.65 27.71
C ASN A 52 9.62 -0.24 27.84
N LEU A 53 9.91 0.47 28.94
CA LEU A 53 9.40 1.83 29.18
C LEU A 53 10.50 2.89 29.05
N ILE A 54 11.64 2.55 28.45
CA ILE A 54 12.85 3.34 28.33
C ILE A 54 12.59 4.58 27.49
N LYS A 55 12.85 5.76 28.07
CA LYS A 55 12.68 7.04 27.35
C LYS A 55 13.94 7.54 26.68
N THR A 56 15.10 7.21 27.27
CA THR A 56 16.41 7.60 26.75
C THR A 56 17.33 6.40 26.76
N LEU A 57 18.04 6.18 25.66
CA LEU A 57 19.04 5.10 25.57
C LEU A 57 20.38 5.69 25.14
N ASP A 58 21.41 5.42 25.93
CA ASP A 58 22.78 5.85 25.64
C ASP A 58 23.67 4.64 25.37
N VAL A 59 24.08 4.47 24.13
CA VAL A 59 25.07 3.49 23.67
C VAL A 59 26.32 4.18 23.12
N SER A 60 26.57 5.42 23.55
CA SER A 60 27.74 6.18 23.10
C SER A 60 29.04 5.45 23.45
N ASN A 61 30.01 5.54 22.55
CA ASN A 61 31.30 4.88 22.67
C ASN A 61 31.28 3.34 22.83
N CYS A 62 30.13 2.69 22.61
CA CYS A 62 30.07 1.24 22.42
C CYS A 62 30.62 0.89 21.04
N SER A 63 31.92 1.07 20.83
CA SER A 63 32.52 0.97 19.49
C SER A 63 32.47 -0.44 18.89
N GLY A 64 32.26 -1.47 19.72
CA GLY A 64 32.05 -2.86 19.30
C GLY A 64 30.59 -3.23 19.02
N LEU A 65 29.64 -2.31 19.26
CA LEU A 65 28.21 -2.61 19.08
C LEU A 65 27.87 -2.78 17.60
N VAL A 66 27.34 -3.95 17.25
CA VAL A 66 26.95 -4.36 15.88
C VAL A 66 25.44 -4.30 15.72
N ASP A 67 24.71 -4.87 16.70
CA ASP A 67 23.26 -4.97 16.67
C ASP A 67 22.63 -4.22 17.85
N LEU A 68 21.65 -3.35 17.55
CA LEU A 68 20.87 -2.65 18.55
C LEU A 68 19.38 -2.79 18.27
N SER A 69 18.66 -3.41 19.19
CA SER A 69 17.20 -3.51 19.16
C SER A 69 16.57 -2.82 20.37
N ALA A 70 15.76 -1.80 20.12
CA ALA A 70 15.03 -1.01 21.08
C ALA A 70 13.65 -0.57 20.54
N ASN A 71 12.94 -1.50 19.89
CA ASN A 71 11.59 -1.24 19.40
C ASN A 71 10.59 -1.13 20.55
N ALA A 72 9.55 -0.34 20.38
CA ALA A 72 8.44 -0.20 21.33
C ALA A 72 8.88 0.14 22.78
N CYS A 73 9.89 1.00 22.92
CA CYS A 73 10.48 1.37 24.20
C CYS A 73 9.98 2.71 24.77
N ARG A 74 9.23 3.50 24.03
CA ARG A 74 8.87 4.90 24.32
C ARG A 74 10.04 5.89 24.20
N LEU A 75 11.09 5.56 23.45
CA LEU A 75 12.27 6.41 23.29
C LEU A 75 11.88 7.80 22.77
N GLU A 76 12.30 8.82 23.51
CA GLU A 76 12.24 10.23 23.13
C GLU A 76 13.60 10.70 22.57
N SER A 77 14.69 10.02 22.96
CA SER A 77 16.05 10.26 22.44
C SER A 77 16.92 9.01 22.52
N ILE A 78 17.91 8.95 21.63
CA ILE A 78 18.94 7.92 21.60
C ILE A 78 20.29 8.56 21.28
N ASN A 79 21.35 8.13 21.98
CA ASN A 79 22.72 8.57 21.75
C ASN A 79 23.55 7.41 21.18
N LEU A 80 23.91 7.53 19.90
CA LEU A 80 24.65 6.54 19.11
C LEU A 80 26.10 6.97 18.82
N LYS A 81 26.55 8.10 19.40
CA LYS A 81 27.86 8.68 19.11
C LYS A 81 28.99 7.71 19.45
N GLY A 82 29.88 7.46 18.51
CA GLY A 82 31.01 6.56 18.68
C GLY A 82 30.68 5.06 18.66
N ALA A 83 29.43 4.65 18.41
CA ALA A 83 29.05 3.27 18.11
C ALA A 83 29.37 2.94 16.64
N THR A 84 30.65 2.91 16.29
CA THR A 84 31.14 2.92 14.91
C THR A 84 31.00 1.60 14.16
N SER A 85 30.82 0.50 14.89
CA SER A 85 30.63 -0.84 14.31
C SER A 85 29.16 -1.19 14.06
N LEU A 86 28.21 -0.29 14.36
CA LEU A 86 26.78 -0.57 14.29
C LEU A 86 26.36 -0.84 12.84
N GLU A 87 25.91 -2.07 12.57
CA GLU A 87 25.45 -2.55 11.27
C GLU A 87 23.93 -2.57 11.17
N GLU A 88 23.24 -2.89 12.26
CA GLU A 88 21.79 -2.95 12.30
C GLU A 88 21.22 -2.18 13.48
N ILE A 89 20.20 -1.37 13.22
CA ILE A 89 19.49 -0.61 14.24
C ILE A 89 17.98 -0.78 14.08
N TYR A 90 17.31 -1.16 15.16
CA TYR A 90 15.88 -1.35 15.26
C TYR A 90 15.34 -0.48 16.40
N VAL A 91 14.75 0.66 16.04
CA VAL A 91 14.16 1.63 16.96
C VAL A 91 12.74 2.01 16.56
N GLY A 92 12.03 1.07 15.95
CA GLY A 92 10.65 1.26 15.53
C GLY A 92 9.68 1.43 16.69
N THR A 93 8.54 2.07 16.42
CA THR A 93 7.44 2.28 17.39
C THR A 93 7.93 2.98 18.69
N ASN A 94 8.55 4.13 18.51
CA ASN A 94 9.04 4.99 19.60
C ASN A 94 8.49 6.43 19.44
N LYS A 95 9.13 7.42 20.06
CA LYS A 95 8.74 8.83 20.01
C LYS A 95 9.89 9.73 19.57
N LEU A 96 10.83 9.19 18.80
CA LEU A 96 12.01 9.90 18.34
C LEU A 96 11.61 11.01 17.35
N ASP A 97 12.04 12.24 17.60
CA ASP A 97 11.89 13.36 16.66
C ASP A 97 13.04 13.43 15.65
N SER A 98 14.19 12.87 16.01
CA SER A 98 15.40 12.79 15.17
C SER A 98 16.32 11.67 15.64
N ILE A 99 17.23 11.24 14.76
CA ILE A 99 18.30 10.29 15.04
C ILE A 99 19.58 10.82 14.39
N ASP A 100 20.68 10.94 15.16
CA ASP A 100 22.01 11.25 14.63
C ASP A 100 22.75 9.94 14.33
N LEU A 101 23.01 9.70 13.04
CA LEU A 101 23.69 8.50 12.53
C LEU A 101 25.07 8.83 11.93
N SER A 102 25.60 10.02 12.21
CA SER A 102 26.81 10.54 11.58
C SER A 102 28.07 9.69 11.84
N ASP A 103 28.15 9.03 13.02
CA ASP A 103 29.26 8.16 13.39
C ASP A 103 29.04 6.68 12.97
N ASN A 104 27.81 6.28 12.63
CA ASN A 104 27.42 4.89 12.40
C ASN A 104 27.60 4.51 10.91
N THR A 105 28.80 4.68 10.40
CA THR A 105 29.13 4.52 8.97
C THR A 105 29.14 3.05 8.49
N ALA A 106 29.03 2.10 9.40
CA ALA A 106 28.93 0.67 9.10
C ALA A 106 27.50 0.21 8.79
N LEU A 107 26.47 1.06 9.06
CA LEU A 107 25.06 0.68 8.93
C LEU A 107 24.71 0.08 7.56
N THR A 108 24.10 -1.08 7.60
CA THR A 108 23.52 -1.80 6.47
C THR A 108 22.00 -1.83 6.53
N SER A 109 21.41 -1.74 7.73
CA SER A 109 19.96 -1.73 7.96
C SER A 109 19.55 -0.69 8.99
N LEU A 110 18.56 0.13 8.61
CA LEU A 110 17.94 1.13 9.48
C LEU A 110 16.43 0.87 9.57
N THR A 111 15.95 0.52 10.75
CA THR A 111 14.54 0.34 11.09
C THR A 111 14.12 1.37 12.13
N ALA A 112 13.45 2.45 11.71
CA ALA A 112 12.99 3.53 12.57
C ALA A 112 11.54 3.96 12.28
N TYR A 113 10.70 3.00 11.86
CA TYR A 113 9.28 3.25 11.58
C TYR A 113 8.50 3.61 12.85
N GLY A 114 7.34 4.24 12.68
CA GLY A 114 6.44 4.54 13.80
C GLY A 114 7.07 5.49 14.82
N ASN A 115 7.71 6.57 14.36
CA ASN A 115 8.29 7.63 15.15
C ASN A 115 7.74 9.01 14.75
N ASN A 116 8.37 10.08 15.20
CA ASN A 116 7.99 11.47 14.87
C ASN A 116 9.06 12.16 13.99
N ILE A 117 9.88 11.39 13.29
CA ILE A 117 11.06 11.88 12.57
C ILE A 117 10.61 12.78 11.40
N LYS A 118 11.10 14.03 11.42
CA LYS A 118 10.78 15.04 10.38
C LYS A 118 11.86 15.16 9.30
N SER A 119 13.08 14.83 9.65
CA SER A 119 14.23 14.80 8.76
C SER A 119 15.27 13.82 9.27
N ILE A 120 16.07 13.27 8.38
CA ILE A 120 17.18 12.38 8.70
C ILE A 120 18.30 12.58 7.69
N ASP A 121 19.55 12.63 8.18
CA ASP A 121 20.73 12.67 7.33
C ASP A 121 21.35 11.28 7.23
N LEU A 122 21.31 10.69 6.04
CA LEU A 122 21.87 9.38 5.73
C LEU A 122 23.16 9.47 4.89
N SER A 123 23.69 10.66 4.72
CA SER A 123 24.83 10.91 3.81
C SER A 123 26.12 10.18 4.19
N LYS A 124 26.27 9.78 5.46
CA LYS A 124 27.41 9.00 5.97
C LYS A 124 27.18 7.50 5.94
N ASN A 125 25.93 7.04 5.83
CA ASN A 125 25.55 5.64 5.92
C ASN A 125 25.50 4.98 4.53
N THR A 126 26.62 5.06 3.82
CA THR A 126 26.71 4.66 2.39
C THR A 126 26.58 3.16 2.13
N LYS A 127 26.62 2.33 3.20
CA LYS A 127 26.47 0.87 3.12
C LYS A 127 25.03 0.39 3.25
N LEU A 128 24.07 1.31 3.53
CA LEU A 128 22.68 0.96 3.73
C LEU A 128 22.13 0.15 2.55
N GLN A 129 21.49 -0.97 2.86
CA GLN A 129 20.75 -1.85 1.96
C GLN A 129 19.25 -1.83 2.27
N GLY A 130 18.88 -1.77 3.56
CA GLY A 130 17.51 -1.66 4.03
C GLY A 130 17.25 -0.33 4.73
N VAL A 131 16.19 0.39 4.32
CA VAL A 131 15.75 1.65 4.93
C VAL A 131 14.25 1.58 5.17
N TYR A 132 13.85 1.51 6.45
CA TYR A 132 12.47 1.37 6.90
C TYR A 132 12.09 2.55 7.80
N LEU A 133 11.51 3.59 7.18
CA LEU A 133 11.16 4.89 7.79
C LEU A 133 9.65 5.18 7.68
N TYR A 134 8.83 4.15 7.47
CA TYR A 134 7.38 4.32 7.35
C TYR A 134 6.74 4.79 8.67
N ASP A 135 5.54 5.38 8.59
CA ASP A 135 4.86 5.95 9.75
C ASP A 135 5.71 7.00 10.49
N ASN A 136 6.20 8.01 9.76
CA ASN A 136 6.96 9.15 10.27
C ASN A 136 6.39 10.48 9.73
N GLN A 137 7.15 11.56 9.83
CA GLN A 137 6.75 12.89 9.39
C GLN A 137 7.72 13.50 8.38
N LEU A 138 8.44 12.66 7.62
CA LEU A 138 9.44 13.10 6.67
C LEU A 138 8.80 13.91 5.54
N SER A 139 9.28 15.14 5.31
CA SER A 139 8.90 15.97 4.17
C SER A 139 9.93 15.93 3.03
N ALA A 140 11.13 15.43 3.30
CA ALA A 140 12.18 15.20 2.32
C ALA A 140 13.08 14.04 2.76
N LEU A 141 13.72 13.36 1.80
CA LEU A 141 14.68 12.30 2.04
C LEU A 141 15.74 12.30 0.93
N ASP A 142 16.99 12.58 1.31
CA ASP A 142 18.13 12.51 0.38
C ASP A 142 18.82 11.15 0.49
N LEU A 143 18.76 10.37 -0.60
CA LEU A 143 19.41 9.06 -0.74
C LEU A 143 20.54 9.10 -1.76
N SER A 144 21.03 10.27 -2.14
CA SER A 144 22.07 10.44 -3.20
C SER A 144 23.38 9.71 -2.88
N LYS A 145 23.65 9.39 -1.61
CA LYS A 145 24.85 8.67 -1.13
C LYS A 145 24.62 7.18 -0.85
N ASN A 146 23.36 6.69 -0.98
CA ASN A 146 22.97 5.35 -0.51
C ASN A 146 22.71 4.38 -1.68
N SER A 147 23.63 4.29 -2.64
CA SER A 147 23.45 3.52 -3.89
C SER A 147 23.26 2.02 -3.70
N ASN A 148 23.52 1.48 -2.50
CA ASN A 148 23.36 0.09 -2.17
C ASN A 148 21.94 -0.29 -1.70
N VAL A 149 21.04 0.69 -1.54
CA VAL A 149 19.67 0.45 -1.05
C VAL A 149 18.92 -0.44 -2.04
N ARG A 150 18.38 -1.54 -1.48
CA ARG A 150 17.56 -2.56 -2.15
C ARG A 150 16.12 -2.55 -1.67
N TRP A 151 15.92 -2.23 -0.40
CA TRP A 151 14.61 -2.18 0.26
C TRP A 151 14.39 -0.77 0.82
N LEU A 152 13.44 -0.06 0.26
CA LEU A 152 13.04 1.27 0.71
C LEU A 152 11.56 1.27 1.06
N ASN A 153 11.26 1.47 2.33
CA ASN A 153 9.90 1.68 2.80
C ASN A 153 9.80 3.04 3.52
N VAL A 154 9.11 3.97 2.88
CA VAL A 154 8.83 5.33 3.36
C VAL A 154 7.32 5.63 3.36
N GLU A 155 6.49 4.60 3.45
CA GLU A 155 5.04 4.70 3.52
C GLU A 155 4.59 5.60 4.69
N ASN A 156 3.42 6.26 4.56
CA ASN A 156 2.87 7.14 5.58
C ASN A 156 3.86 8.22 6.06
N ASN A 157 4.29 9.05 5.13
CA ASN A 157 5.12 10.24 5.37
C ASN A 157 4.50 11.46 4.64
N LYS A 158 5.26 12.53 4.46
CA LYS A 158 4.84 13.77 3.79
C LYS A 158 5.76 14.13 2.63
N LEU A 159 6.29 13.12 1.95
CA LEU A 159 7.23 13.31 0.86
C LEU A 159 6.50 13.85 -0.38
N ALA A 160 6.86 15.05 -0.81
CA ALA A 160 6.39 15.64 -2.07
C ALA A 160 7.24 15.19 -3.27
N GLU A 161 8.49 14.79 -3.01
CA GLU A 161 9.46 14.32 -4.00
C GLU A 161 10.22 13.11 -3.46
N LEU A 162 10.59 12.19 -4.35
CA LEU A 162 11.43 11.03 -4.04
C LEU A 162 12.38 10.76 -5.21
N ASN A 163 13.66 11.07 -5.02
CA ASN A 163 14.70 10.82 -6.03
C ASN A 163 15.34 9.44 -5.80
N THR A 164 15.07 8.50 -6.70
CA THR A 164 15.64 7.15 -6.67
C THR A 164 16.71 6.91 -7.73
N SER A 165 17.11 7.92 -8.50
CA SER A 165 17.97 7.79 -9.69
C SER A 165 19.33 7.14 -9.41
N ASN A 166 19.84 7.26 -8.17
CA ASN A 166 21.10 6.65 -7.73
C ASN A 166 20.94 5.22 -7.17
N LEU A 167 19.70 4.76 -6.92
CA LEU A 167 19.41 3.48 -6.27
C LEU A 167 19.33 2.35 -7.30
N LYS A 168 20.44 2.02 -7.96
CA LYS A 168 20.45 1.05 -9.07
C LYS A 168 20.08 -0.39 -8.65
N SER A 169 20.28 -0.71 -7.37
CA SER A 169 19.96 -2.02 -6.78
C SER A 169 18.56 -2.10 -6.17
N LEU A 170 17.77 -1.00 -6.26
CA LEU A 170 16.43 -0.96 -5.65
C LEU A 170 15.53 -2.03 -6.25
N SER A 171 15.06 -2.93 -5.39
CA SER A 171 14.21 -4.07 -5.73
C SER A 171 12.79 -3.91 -5.18
N TYR A 172 12.67 -3.27 -4.02
CA TYR A 172 11.40 -3.05 -3.33
C TYR A 172 11.26 -1.58 -2.97
N LEU A 173 10.24 -0.92 -3.54
CA LEU A 173 9.86 0.45 -3.22
C LEU A 173 8.44 0.46 -2.65
N ILE A 174 8.29 0.93 -1.40
CA ILE A 174 7.02 1.18 -0.74
C ILE A 174 6.99 2.63 -0.32
N ALA A 175 6.16 3.44 -0.98
CA ALA A 175 5.99 4.86 -0.72
C ALA A 175 4.51 5.29 -0.81
N ASN A 176 3.58 4.37 -0.43
CA ASN A 176 2.16 4.71 -0.33
C ASN A 176 1.94 5.83 0.70
N HIS A 177 0.80 6.52 0.61
CA HIS A 177 0.41 7.55 1.59
C HIS A 177 1.51 8.59 1.80
N ASN A 178 1.87 9.26 0.71
CA ASN A 178 2.76 10.42 0.67
C ASN A 178 2.09 11.55 -0.15
N GLU A 179 2.84 12.59 -0.48
CA GLU A 179 2.36 13.74 -1.26
C GLU A 179 3.03 13.79 -2.66
N LEU A 180 3.46 12.63 -3.19
CA LEU A 180 4.19 12.54 -4.45
C LEU A 180 3.30 12.94 -5.63
N THR A 181 3.74 13.91 -6.44
CA THR A 181 3.07 14.31 -7.68
C THR A 181 3.66 13.63 -8.91
N SER A 182 4.90 13.19 -8.82
CA SER A 182 5.60 12.38 -9.82
C SER A 182 6.73 11.59 -9.18
N VAL A 183 7.18 10.53 -9.83
CA VAL A 183 8.40 9.80 -9.48
C VAL A 183 8.98 9.16 -10.75
N ASP A 184 10.30 9.26 -10.94
CA ASP A 184 11.01 8.62 -12.05
C ASP A 184 11.71 7.35 -11.52
N LEU A 185 11.29 6.20 -12.01
CA LEU A 185 11.84 4.89 -11.67
C LEU A 185 12.60 4.25 -12.85
N SER A 186 12.85 5.01 -13.92
CA SER A 186 13.50 4.51 -15.15
C SER A 186 14.92 3.97 -14.91
N ALA A 187 15.58 4.47 -13.86
CA ALA A 187 16.91 4.05 -13.47
C ALA A 187 16.96 2.78 -12.60
N ASN A 188 15.80 2.33 -12.08
CA ASN A 188 15.69 1.26 -11.08
C ASN A 188 15.31 -0.08 -11.75
N THR A 189 16.20 -0.59 -12.57
CA THR A 189 15.93 -1.77 -13.44
C THR A 189 15.77 -3.10 -12.68
N SER A 190 16.11 -3.11 -11.38
CA SER A 190 15.99 -4.28 -10.50
C SER A 190 14.65 -4.36 -9.75
N LEU A 191 13.74 -3.41 -9.96
CA LEU A 191 12.46 -3.36 -9.25
C LEU A 191 11.62 -4.61 -9.55
N SER A 192 11.19 -5.27 -8.48
CA SER A 192 10.23 -6.36 -8.50
C SER A 192 8.90 -5.98 -7.86
N GLN A 193 8.91 -5.04 -6.92
CA GLN A 193 7.74 -4.53 -6.24
C GLN A 193 7.75 -2.99 -6.17
N VAL A 194 6.64 -2.38 -6.59
CA VAL A 194 6.41 -0.93 -6.52
C VAL A 194 5.05 -0.67 -5.89
N LYS A 195 5.04 0.09 -4.80
CA LYS A 195 3.82 0.55 -4.11
C LYS A 195 3.87 2.08 -3.96
N LEU A 196 2.99 2.76 -4.65
CA LEU A 196 2.85 4.22 -4.71
C LEU A 196 1.38 4.65 -4.53
N GLY A 197 0.55 3.80 -3.95
CA GLY A 197 -0.87 4.09 -3.72
C GLY A 197 -1.08 5.28 -2.79
N SER A 198 -2.22 5.96 -2.92
CA SER A 198 -2.56 7.13 -2.09
C SER A 198 -1.49 8.21 -2.13
N ASN A 199 -1.21 8.70 -3.33
CA ASN A 199 -0.37 9.85 -3.65
C ASN A 199 -1.16 10.81 -4.57
N HIS A 200 -0.47 11.72 -5.25
CA HIS A 200 -1.05 12.68 -6.19
C HIS A 200 -0.48 12.52 -7.60
N LEU A 201 -0.16 11.28 -7.99
CA LEU A 201 0.41 11.00 -9.31
C LEU A 201 -0.63 11.23 -10.39
N THR A 202 -0.31 12.09 -11.36
CA THR A 202 -1.16 12.36 -12.53
C THR A 202 -0.78 11.52 -13.74
N GLU A 203 0.44 10.96 -13.73
CA GLU A 203 0.98 10.10 -14.78
C GLU A 203 1.53 8.81 -14.17
N PHE A 204 1.47 7.72 -14.95
CA PHE A 204 2.11 6.48 -14.54
C PHE A 204 3.64 6.65 -14.55
N PRO A 205 4.35 6.25 -13.48
CA PRO A 205 5.79 6.38 -13.41
C PRO A 205 6.51 5.66 -14.55
N ALA A 206 7.57 6.25 -15.07
CA ALA A 206 8.47 5.57 -15.99
C ALA A 206 9.22 4.46 -15.24
N ILE A 207 8.81 3.20 -15.43
CA ILE A 207 9.43 2.03 -14.81
C ILE A 207 10.11 1.19 -15.90
N ASN A 208 11.41 0.93 -15.76
CA ASN A 208 12.18 0.16 -16.72
C ASN A 208 12.65 -1.19 -16.12
N ALA A 209 11.73 -1.89 -15.46
CA ALA A 209 12.00 -3.11 -14.72
C ALA A 209 11.18 -4.29 -15.29
N SER A 210 11.79 -5.12 -16.13
CA SER A 210 11.11 -6.24 -16.80
C SER A 210 10.63 -7.35 -15.86
N TYR A 211 11.18 -7.42 -14.64
CA TYR A 211 10.79 -8.40 -13.62
C TYR A 211 9.78 -7.85 -12.60
N LEU A 212 9.16 -6.69 -12.88
CA LEU A 212 8.12 -6.16 -12.03
C LEU A 212 6.98 -7.17 -11.89
N SER A 213 6.73 -7.59 -10.67
CA SER A 213 5.76 -8.65 -10.36
C SER A 213 4.59 -8.15 -9.51
N TYR A 214 4.80 -7.10 -8.73
CA TYR A 214 3.78 -6.47 -7.90
C TYR A 214 3.73 -4.96 -8.15
N LEU A 215 2.57 -4.45 -8.55
CA LEU A 215 2.34 -3.03 -8.79
C LEU A 215 1.12 -2.56 -8.01
N LYS A 216 1.28 -1.51 -7.20
CA LYS A 216 0.21 -0.81 -6.50
C LYS A 216 0.34 0.68 -6.75
N VAL A 217 -0.59 1.26 -7.49
CA VAL A 217 -0.68 2.70 -7.79
C VAL A 217 -2.11 3.21 -7.63
N ASP A 218 -2.89 2.53 -6.81
CA ASP A 218 -4.27 2.90 -6.50
C ASP A 218 -4.38 4.29 -5.86
N SER A 219 -5.57 4.86 -5.91
CA SER A 219 -5.85 6.12 -5.21
C SER A 219 -4.86 7.24 -5.61
N ASN A 220 -4.76 7.46 -6.90
CA ASN A 220 -4.01 8.51 -7.57
C ASN A 220 -4.89 9.19 -8.63
N GLU A 221 -4.31 10.00 -9.51
CA GLU A 221 -5.02 10.71 -10.59
C GLU A 221 -4.58 10.25 -11.98
N ILE A 222 -4.09 9.00 -12.11
CA ILE A 222 -3.51 8.46 -13.34
C ILE A 222 -4.60 8.24 -14.38
N ALA A 223 -4.43 8.84 -15.56
CA ALA A 223 -5.39 8.75 -16.66
C ALA A 223 -5.08 7.63 -17.67
N SER A 224 -3.83 7.20 -17.77
CA SER A 224 -3.39 6.13 -18.66
C SER A 224 -2.21 5.36 -18.06
N ILE A 225 -2.12 4.07 -18.39
CA ILE A 225 -1.06 3.19 -17.94
C ILE A 225 -0.69 2.21 -19.06
N ASP A 226 0.61 2.02 -19.29
CA ASP A 226 1.12 1.00 -20.19
C ASP A 226 1.78 -0.12 -19.37
N LEU A 227 1.16 -1.31 -19.38
CA LEU A 227 1.65 -2.50 -18.69
C LEU A 227 2.34 -3.51 -19.62
N SER A 228 2.50 -3.20 -20.89
CA SER A 228 2.97 -4.14 -21.93
C SER A 228 4.37 -4.72 -21.65
N ASN A 229 5.22 -3.98 -20.93
CA ASN A 229 6.58 -4.39 -20.60
C ASN A 229 6.70 -5.29 -19.36
N TYR A 230 5.60 -5.54 -18.62
CA TYR A 230 5.66 -6.25 -17.34
C TYR A 230 5.01 -7.63 -17.43
N SER A 231 5.59 -8.51 -18.24
CA SER A 231 5.06 -9.87 -18.48
C SER A 231 5.01 -10.75 -17.21
N TYR A 232 5.84 -10.46 -16.20
CA TYR A 232 5.84 -11.18 -14.91
C TYR A 232 4.88 -10.62 -13.87
N LEU A 233 4.09 -9.58 -14.23
CA LEU A 233 3.14 -8.97 -13.32
C LEU A 233 2.08 -9.98 -12.91
N TYR A 234 2.03 -10.32 -11.61
CA TYR A 234 1.02 -11.24 -11.08
C TYR A 234 -0.01 -10.53 -10.19
N TRP A 235 0.32 -9.32 -9.71
CA TRP A 235 -0.54 -8.53 -8.85
C TRP A 235 -0.57 -7.07 -9.29
N ALA A 236 -1.76 -6.53 -9.57
CA ALA A 236 -1.94 -5.13 -9.94
C ALA A 236 -3.10 -4.49 -9.16
N GLU A 237 -2.82 -3.42 -8.43
CA GLU A 237 -3.78 -2.56 -7.73
C GLU A 237 -3.78 -1.18 -8.37
N LEU A 238 -4.81 -0.90 -9.18
CA LEU A 238 -4.97 0.29 -10.03
C LEU A 238 -6.26 1.04 -9.73
N GLN A 239 -7.03 0.62 -8.73
CA GLN A 239 -8.34 1.18 -8.39
C GLN A 239 -8.24 2.64 -7.95
N ASN A 240 -9.36 3.37 -8.03
CA ASN A 240 -9.45 4.78 -7.67
C ASN A 240 -8.46 5.67 -8.45
N ASN A 241 -8.49 5.57 -9.77
CA ASN A 241 -7.74 6.38 -10.72
C ASN A 241 -8.69 6.96 -11.80
N GLN A 242 -8.15 7.44 -12.91
CA GLN A 242 -8.92 8.02 -14.01
C GLN A 242 -8.76 7.23 -15.32
N LEU A 243 -8.40 5.94 -15.25
CA LEU A 243 -8.12 5.09 -16.40
C LEU A 243 -9.37 4.95 -17.29
N SER A 244 -9.27 5.35 -18.53
CA SER A 244 -10.33 5.15 -19.54
C SER A 244 -10.14 3.90 -20.40
N ASP A 245 -8.91 3.38 -20.43
CA ASP A 245 -8.51 2.16 -21.09
C ASP A 245 -7.49 1.41 -20.25
N LEU A 246 -7.45 0.07 -20.37
CA LEU A 246 -6.50 -0.78 -19.67
C LEU A 246 -6.26 -2.05 -20.49
N ASP A 247 -5.03 -2.20 -21.00
CA ASP A 247 -4.59 -3.43 -21.67
C ASP A 247 -3.75 -4.29 -20.72
N VAL A 248 -4.26 -5.48 -20.41
CA VAL A 248 -3.58 -6.51 -19.60
C VAL A 248 -3.24 -7.76 -20.38
N THR A 249 -3.38 -7.74 -21.72
CA THR A 249 -3.19 -8.92 -22.57
C THR A 249 -1.75 -9.44 -22.59
N HIS A 250 -0.78 -8.59 -22.24
CA HIS A 250 0.64 -8.96 -22.11
C HIS A 250 1.01 -9.51 -20.73
N ASN A 251 0.14 -9.33 -19.73
CA ASN A 251 0.40 -9.72 -18.34
C ASN A 251 -0.19 -11.12 -18.06
N THR A 252 0.32 -12.13 -18.75
CA THR A 252 -0.25 -13.48 -18.75
C THR A 252 -0.12 -14.23 -17.43
N TYR A 253 0.74 -13.77 -16.53
CA TYR A 253 0.90 -14.29 -15.17
C TYR A 253 -0.04 -13.65 -14.14
N LEU A 254 -0.90 -12.70 -14.56
CA LEU A 254 -1.75 -11.94 -13.65
C LEU A 254 -2.72 -12.86 -12.91
N GLN A 255 -2.66 -12.84 -11.57
CA GLN A 255 -3.54 -13.58 -10.66
C GLN A 255 -4.54 -12.66 -9.95
N TRP A 256 -4.15 -11.41 -9.68
CA TRP A 256 -4.99 -10.41 -9.07
C TRP A 256 -4.97 -9.11 -9.85
N LEU A 257 -6.16 -8.62 -10.17
CA LEU A 257 -6.36 -7.30 -10.77
C LEU A 257 -7.46 -6.54 -10.02
N ALA A 258 -7.09 -5.42 -9.41
CA ALA A 258 -8.01 -4.44 -8.88
C ALA A 258 -7.96 -3.17 -9.73
N ALA A 259 -9.02 -2.89 -10.48
CA ALA A 259 -9.16 -1.73 -11.35
C ALA A 259 -10.52 -1.03 -11.13
N GLY A 260 -11.12 -1.20 -9.94
CA GLY A 260 -12.37 -0.55 -9.57
C GLY A 260 -12.27 0.96 -9.51
N ASN A 261 -13.41 1.66 -9.62
CA ASN A 261 -13.49 3.13 -9.54
C ASN A 261 -12.55 3.83 -10.53
N ASN A 262 -12.65 3.46 -11.79
CA ASN A 262 -12.00 4.06 -12.94
C ASN A 262 -13.06 4.49 -13.98
N ARG A 263 -12.65 4.71 -15.23
CA ARG A 263 -13.53 5.11 -16.34
C ARG A 263 -13.56 4.07 -17.45
N LEU A 264 -13.27 2.80 -17.13
CA LEU A 264 -13.20 1.72 -18.11
C LEU A 264 -14.58 1.39 -18.67
N SER A 265 -14.69 1.30 -19.99
CA SER A 265 -15.89 0.87 -20.70
C SER A 265 -15.84 -0.60 -21.14
N SER A 266 -14.64 -1.18 -21.18
CA SER A 266 -14.36 -2.57 -21.52
C SER A 266 -13.05 -3.02 -20.86
N LEU A 267 -12.80 -4.33 -20.83
CA LEU A 267 -11.54 -4.93 -20.39
C LEU A 267 -11.41 -6.31 -21.08
N ASP A 268 -10.26 -6.58 -21.66
CA ASP A 268 -9.97 -7.91 -22.22
C ASP A 268 -9.09 -8.71 -21.26
N VAL A 269 -9.64 -9.77 -20.68
CA VAL A 269 -8.95 -10.70 -19.76
C VAL A 269 -8.71 -12.08 -20.41
N THR A 270 -8.89 -12.22 -21.72
CA THR A 270 -8.79 -13.52 -22.43
C THR A 270 -7.39 -14.15 -22.32
N LYS A 271 -6.35 -13.35 -22.09
CA LYS A 271 -4.96 -13.82 -21.94
C LYS A 271 -4.56 -14.09 -20.50
N ASN A 272 -5.36 -13.67 -19.53
CA ASN A 272 -5.03 -13.77 -18.11
C ASN A 272 -5.60 -15.08 -17.51
N THR A 273 -5.15 -16.20 -18.06
CA THR A 273 -5.68 -17.54 -17.73
C THR A 273 -5.36 -17.98 -16.29
N GLY A 274 -4.44 -17.31 -15.60
CA GLY A 274 -4.10 -17.52 -14.20
C GLY A 274 -4.90 -16.65 -13.23
N LEU A 275 -5.85 -15.82 -13.71
CA LEU A 275 -6.57 -14.87 -12.88
C LEU A 275 -7.42 -15.59 -11.82
N GLN A 276 -7.29 -15.16 -10.58
CA GLN A 276 -8.01 -15.70 -9.42
C GLN A 276 -8.84 -14.65 -8.69
N GLY A 277 -8.59 -13.38 -8.95
CA GLY A 277 -9.36 -12.28 -8.40
C GLY A 277 -9.41 -11.10 -9.37
N LEU A 278 -10.60 -10.54 -9.54
CA LEU A 278 -10.88 -9.41 -10.42
C LEU A 278 -11.88 -8.49 -9.73
N THR A 279 -11.48 -7.25 -9.47
CA THR A 279 -12.37 -6.21 -8.97
C THR A 279 -12.35 -5.01 -9.91
N ILE A 280 -13.50 -4.73 -10.51
CA ILE A 280 -13.69 -3.72 -11.55
C ILE A 280 -14.94 -2.86 -11.30
N GLU A 281 -15.43 -2.86 -10.06
CA GLU A 281 -16.58 -2.08 -9.62
C GLU A 281 -16.45 -0.59 -9.93
N GLY A 282 -17.57 0.11 -10.04
CA GLY A 282 -17.58 1.58 -10.19
C GLY A 282 -16.98 2.09 -11.52
N ASN A 283 -16.95 1.27 -12.56
CA ASN A 283 -16.51 1.64 -13.90
C ASN A 283 -17.71 2.00 -14.84
N LEU A 284 -17.47 2.23 -16.13
CA LEU A 284 -18.48 2.65 -17.10
C LEU A 284 -18.99 1.49 -17.95
N MET A 285 -18.77 0.25 -17.52
CA MET A 285 -19.08 -0.96 -18.31
C MET A 285 -20.59 -1.19 -18.42
N ARG A 286 -21.02 -1.59 -19.59
CA ARG A 286 -22.39 -2.01 -19.90
C ARG A 286 -22.48 -3.54 -20.03
N LYS A 287 -23.72 -4.05 -20.10
CA LYS A 287 -23.97 -5.51 -20.20
C LYS A 287 -23.06 -6.24 -21.21
N PRO A 288 -22.90 -5.80 -22.48
CA PRO A 288 -22.07 -6.56 -23.42
C PRO A 288 -20.61 -6.69 -23.00
N ALA A 289 -20.05 -5.63 -22.39
CA ALA A 289 -18.68 -5.65 -21.88
C ALA A 289 -18.54 -6.60 -20.70
N LEU A 290 -19.48 -6.55 -19.75
CA LEU A 290 -19.49 -7.45 -18.58
C LEU A 290 -19.69 -8.91 -18.99
N ASP A 291 -20.63 -9.20 -19.90
CA ASP A 291 -20.83 -10.55 -20.41
C ASP A 291 -19.56 -11.09 -21.12
N SER A 292 -18.84 -10.23 -21.85
CA SER A 292 -17.56 -10.59 -22.49
C SER A 292 -16.50 -10.96 -21.44
N ILE A 293 -16.35 -10.16 -20.39
CA ILE A 293 -15.42 -10.42 -19.29
C ILE A 293 -15.79 -11.73 -18.58
N ILE A 294 -17.05 -11.89 -18.17
CA ILE A 294 -17.56 -13.06 -17.44
C ILE A 294 -17.30 -14.35 -18.23
N ASN A 295 -17.55 -14.32 -19.55
CA ASN A 295 -17.31 -15.47 -20.42
C ASN A 295 -15.80 -15.78 -20.58
N ALA A 296 -14.94 -14.77 -20.55
CA ALA A 296 -13.50 -14.90 -20.70
C ALA A 296 -12.78 -15.37 -19.42
N LEU A 297 -13.42 -15.25 -18.25
CA LEU A 297 -12.81 -15.66 -16.97
C LEU A 297 -12.35 -17.12 -16.98
N PRO A 298 -11.19 -17.44 -16.39
CA PRO A 298 -10.74 -18.83 -16.20
C PRO A 298 -11.63 -19.59 -15.20
N ASP A 299 -11.54 -20.91 -15.25
CA ASP A 299 -12.16 -21.78 -14.22
C ASP A 299 -11.29 -21.79 -12.97
N VAL A 300 -11.86 -21.32 -11.87
CA VAL A 300 -11.19 -21.27 -10.54
C VAL A 300 -11.81 -22.27 -9.56
N SER A 301 -12.65 -23.20 -10.02
CA SER A 301 -13.33 -24.18 -9.17
C SER A 301 -12.34 -25.00 -8.33
N THR A 302 -11.18 -25.34 -8.91
CA THR A 302 -10.12 -26.13 -8.28
C THR A 302 -9.07 -25.32 -7.54
N VAL A 303 -9.11 -23.98 -7.58
CA VAL A 303 -8.17 -23.12 -6.82
C VAL A 303 -8.42 -23.31 -5.33
N GLU A 304 -7.37 -23.68 -4.60
CA GLU A 304 -7.45 -23.80 -3.14
C GLU A 304 -7.36 -22.41 -2.49
N VAL A 305 -8.31 -22.14 -1.58
CA VAL A 305 -8.29 -20.93 -0.76
C VAL A 305 -7.59 -21.24 0.56
N ASN A 306 -6.44 -20.64 0.79
CA ASN A 306 -5.62 -20.81 1.99
C ASN A 306 -5.27 -19.45 2.61
N ALA A 307 -4.52 -19.44 3.72
CA ALA A 307 -4.16 -18.22 4.43
C ALA A 307 -3.46 -17.16 3.56
N ASN A 308 -2.77 -17.57 2.50
CA ASN A 308 -2.02 -16.65 1.63
C ASN A 308 -2.90 -15.96 0.58
N ASN A 309 -4.05 -16.57 0.18
CA ASN A 309 -4.91 -16.05 -0.88
C ASN A 309 -6.39 -15.87 -0.48
N GLN A 310 -6.75 -16.12 0.77
CA GLN A 310 -8.15 -16.10 1.22
C GLN A 310 -8.89 -14.78 0.99
N HIS A 311 -8.16 -13.66 0.91
CA HIS A 311 -8.74 -12.31 0.78
C HIS A 311 -9.12 -11.94 -0.65
N PHE A 312 -8.58 -12.62 -1.66
CA PHE A 312 -8.79 -12.27 -3.06
C PHE A 312 -9.18 -13.44 -3.96
N ALA A 313 -8.88 -14.68 -3.55
CA ALA A 313 -9.12 -15.83 -4.40
C ALA A 313 -10.61 -16.01 -4.71
N LYS A 314 -10.89 -16.27 -5.99
CA LYS A 314 -12.24 -16.51 -6.53
C LYS A 314 -13.19 -15.30 -6.44
N ILE A 315 -12.69 -14.08 -6.29
CA ILE A 315 -13.53 -12.88 -6.21
C ILE A 315 -13.67 -12.25 -7.58
N LEU A 316 -14.92 -12.06 -8.03
CA LEU A 316 -15.30 -11.19 -9.13
C LEU A 316 -16.19 -10.07 -8.57
N ASN A 317 -15.69 -8.85 -8.47
CA ASN A 317 -16.49 -7.69 -8.09
C ASN A 317 -16.82 -6.84 -9.33
N ILE A 318 -18.10 -6.82 -9.69
CA ILE A 318 -18.67 -6.04 -10.80
C ILE A 318 -19.76 -5.09 -10.32
N SER A 319 -19.73 -4.66 -9.06
CA SER A 319 -20.73 -3.77 -8.46
C SER A 319 -20.72 -2.38 -9.11
N ASP A 320 -21.78 -1.63 -8.91
CA ASP A 320 -21.88 -0.18 -9.19
C ASP A 320 -21.55 0.23 -10.65
N MET A 321 -21.92 -0.59 -11.62
CA MET A 321 -21.80 -0.29 -13.04
C MET A 321 -23.14 -0.36 -13.78
N TYR A 322 -23.26 0.32 -14.91
CA TYR A 322 -24.47 0.37 -15.74
C TYR A 322 -24.98 -1.01 -16.20
N GLY A 323 -24.07 -1.97 -16.40
CA GLY A 323 -24.40 -3.31 -16.87
C GLY A 323 -24.63 -4.34 -15.77
N THR A 324 -24.28 -4.03 -14.49
CA THR A 324 -24.23 -5.02 -13.39
C THR A 324 -25.53 -5.80 -13.22
N GLN A 325 -26.66 -5.12 -13.21
CA GLN A 325 -27.96 -5.77 -13.01
C GLN A 325 -28.41 -6.63 -14.19
N LEU A 326 -27.95 -6.30 -15.39
CA LEU A 326 -28.34 -6.93 -16.65
C LEU A 326 -27.39 -8.06 -17.10
N ALA A 327 -26.15 -8.06 -16.58
CA ALA A 327 -25.15 -9.06 -16.95
C ALA A 327 -25.56 -10.46 -16.50
N ASP A 328 -25.27 -11.46 -17.32
CA ASP A 328 -25.41 -12.87 -16.96
C ASP A 328 -24.21 -13.33 -16.12
N LYS A 329 -24.43 -13.58 -14.86
CA LYS A 329 -23.40 -13.96 -13.88
C LYS A 329 -23.19 -15.46 -13.80
N GLN A 330 -24.12 -16.26 -14.33
CA GLN A 330 -24.10 -17.71 -14.18
C GLN A 330 -22.80 -18.35 -14.72
N PRO A 331 -22.24 -17.92 -15.87
CA PRO A 331 -21.00 -18.51 -16.36
C PRO A 331 -19.80 -18.30 -15.41
N ALA A 332 -19.74 -17.20 -14.65
CA ALA A 332 -18.70 -17.02 -13.63
C ALA A 332 -18.92 -17.92 -12.42
N VAL A 333 -20.18 -18.04 -11.97
CA VAL A 333 -20.54 -18.93 -10.84
C VAL A 333 -20.21 -20.38 -11.17
N ASP A 334 -20.52 -20.83 -12.39
CA ASP A 334 -20.24 -22.20 -12.86
C ASP A 334 -18.72 -22.49 -12.90
N LYS A 335 -17.90 -21.46 -13.09
CA LYS A 335 -16.43 -21.52 -13.05
C LYS A 335 -15.86 -21.35 -11.62
N GLY A 336 -16.69 -21.30 -10.60
CA GLY A 336 -16.29 -21.24 -9.19
C GLY A 336 -16.00 -19.84 -8.65
N TRP A 337 -16.34 -18.77 -9.38
CA TRP A 337 -16.18 -17.41 -8.91
C TRP A 337 -17.24 -17.00 -7.88
N ASN A 338 -16.81 -16.31 -6.84
CA ASN A 338 -17.69 -15.60 -5.91
C ASN A 338 -18.00 -14.21 -6.49
N VAL A 339 -19.19 -14.05 -7.03
CA VAL A 339 -19.60 -12.85 -7.75
C VAL A 339 -20.24 -11.84 -6.80
N ILE A 340 -19.63 -10.67 -6.67
CA ILE A 340 -20.15 -9.51 -5.96
C ILE A 340 -20.70 -8.55 -7.03
N ALA A 341 -22.02 -8.30 -6.97
CA ALA A 341 -22.74 -7.53 -7.99
C ALA A 341 -23.84 -6.66 -7.33
N GLU A 342 -23.51 -6.08 -6.19
CA GLU A 342 -24.38 -5.17 -5.45
C GLU A 342 -24.30 -3.77 -6.00
N GLY A 343 -25.26 -2.94 -5.61
CA GLY A 343 -25.37 -1.55 -6.08
C GLY A 343 -26.24 -1.45 -7.33
N SER A 344 -26.93 -0.31 -7.43
CA SER A 344 -27.78 0.00 -8.56
C SER A 344 -27.27 1.26 -9.24
N VAL A 345 -26.40 1.12 -10.20
CA VAL A 345 -26.38 2.12 -11.26
C VAL A 345 -27.30 1.60 -12.35
N ALA A 346 -28.58 1.82 -12.16
CA ALA A 346 -29.48 1.81 -13.28
C ALA A 346 -28.97 2.85 -14.28
N ASP A 347 -28.90 2.48 -15.55
CA ASP A 347 -28.72 3.40 -16.68
C ASP A 347 -29.47 4.69 -16.37
N GLY A 348 -28.81 5.81 -16.12
CA GLY A 348 -29.30 7.13 -15.72
C GLY A 348 -30.81 7.44 -15.61
N ILE A 349 -31.60 6.40 -15.56
CA ILE A 349 -33.04 6.32 -15.69
C ILE A 349 -33.71 5.74 -14.43
N ASN A 350 -33.01 5.04 -13.53
CA ASN A 350 -33.63 4.34 -12.38
C ASN A 350 -33.14 4.73 -11.00
N GLN A 351 -32.68 5.95 -10.76
CA GLN A 351 -32.77 6.50 -9.41
C GLN A 351 -34.06 7.31 -9.24
N ILE A 352 -35.17 6.61 -9.16
CA ILE A 352 -36.33 7.15 -8.46
C ILE A 352 -36.42 6.39 -7.16
N ASN A 353 -35.89 6.97 -6.08
CA ASN A 353 -36.11 6.46 -4.74
C ASN A 353 -37.62 6.32 -4.50
N SER A 354 -38.06 5.10 -4.18
CA SER A 354 -39.43 4.80 -3.76
C SER A 354 -39.87 5.63 -2.52
N ASP A 355 -38.92 6.26 -1.82
CA ASP A 355 -39.18 6.94 -0.54
C ASP A 355 -39.68 8.39 -0.68
N ASN A 356 -39.84 8.93 -1.90
CA ASN A 356 -40.37 10.24 -2.14
C ASN A 356 -41.63 10.31 -3.05
N ALA A 357 -42.35 9.19 -3.15
CA ALA A 357 -43.58 9.11 -3.96
C ALA A 357 -44.70 10.01 -3.47
N ASP A 358 -44.66 10.50 -2.23
CA ASP A 358 -45.79 11.14 -1.56
C ASP A 358 -45.88 12.69 -1.66
N LYS A 359 -44.98 13.36 -2.41
CA LYS A 359 -45.04 14.84 -2.53
C LYS A 359 -44.88 15.38 -3.94
N ALA A 360 -45.28 14.67 -4.98
CA ALA A 360 -45.39 15.25 -6.29
C ALA A 360 -46.73 16.09 -6.36
N SER A 361 -46.63 17.35 -6.69
CA SER A 361 -47.86 18.17 -6.90
C SER A 361 -48.65 17.51 -8.04
N VAL A 362 -49.89 17.14 -7.77
CA VAL A 362 -50.79 16.42 -8.66
C VAL A 362 -51.04 17.13 -9.99
N ASN A 363 -50.61 18.38 -10.13
CA ASN A 363 -50.82 19.24 -11.28
C ASN A 363 -49.58 19.59 -12.10
N ALA A 364 -48.42 18.98 -11.85
CA ALA A 364 -47.23 19.25 -12.67
C ALA A 364 -47.36 18.61 -14.08
N PRO A 365 -46.85 19.28 -15.13
CA PRO A 365 -46.92 18.75 -16.49
C PRO A 365 -46.15 17.43 -16.64
N MET A 366 -46.74 16.50 -17.36
CA MET A 366 -46.12 15.20 -17.68
C MET A 366 -45.48 15.26 -19.09
N TYR A 367 -44.36 14.56 -19.27
CA TYR A 367 -43.66 14.47 -20.54
C TYR A 367 -43.39 13.02 -20.87
N ASN A 368 -43.42 12.61 -22.13
CA ASN A 368 -42.95 11.30 -22.57
C ASN A 368 -41.40 11.27 -22.67
N LEU A 369 -40.82 10.12 -23.02
CA LEU A 369 -39.38 9.96 -23.16
C LEU A 369 -38.74 10.80 -24.30
N ALA A 370 -39.55 11.29 -25.23
CA ALA A 370 -39.14 12.21 -26.30
C ALA A 370 -39.18 13.69 -25.84
N GLY A 371 -39.53 13.98 -24.58
CA GLY A 371 -39.65 15.33 -24.05
C GLY A 371 -40.95 16.04 -24.44
N GLN A 372 -41.90 15.34 -25.06
CA GLN A 372 -43.21 15.94 -25.47
C GLN A 372 -44.14 15.91 -24.25
N ARG A 373 -44.88 17.02 -24.06
CA ARG A 373 -45.89 17.11 -23.00
C ARG A 373 -47.05 16.17 -23.34
N VAL A 374 -47.45 15.39 -22.34
CA VAL A 374 -48.53 14.40 -22.43
C VAL A 374 -49.53 14.61 -21.30
N ASP A 375 -50.72 14.09 -21.48
CA ASP A 375 -51.78 14.12 -20.44
C ASP A 375 -51.94 12.74 -19.76
N LYS A 376 -52.91 12.68 -18.84
CA LYS A 376 -53.18 11.45 -18.07
C LYS A 376 -53.69 10.26 -18.89
N SER A 377 -54.06 10.46 -20.12
CA SER A 377 -54.53 9.40 -21.05
C SER A 377 -53.37 8.69 -21.77
N TYR A 378 -52.21 9.30 -21.79
CA TYR A 378 -51.02 8.72 -22.41
C TYR A 378 -50.59 7.43 -21.70
N LYS A 379 -50.50 6.35 -22.46
CA LYS A 379 -50.02 5.04 -21.93
C LYS A 379 -48.53 4.88 -22.24
N GLY A 380 -47.76 4.59 -21.20
CA GLY A 380 -46.32 4.42 -21.33
C GLY A 380 -45.51 5.12 -20.25
N VAL A 381 -44.22 5.30 -20.48
CA VAL A 381 -43.31 5.95 -19.53
C VAL A 381 -43.47 7.46 -19.61
N VAL A 382 -43.78 8.09 -18.49
CA VAL A 382 -43.92 9.56 -18.36
C VAL A 382 -42.96 10.11 -17.33
N ILE A 383 -42.57 11.38 -17.52
CA ILE A 383 -41.73 12.13 -16.61
C ILE A 383 -42.60 13.30 -16.04
N GLN A 384 -42.70 13.38 -14.73
CA GLN A 384 -43.40 14.47 -14.03
C GLN A 384 -42.59 14.87 -12.79
N ASN A 385 -42.30 16.16 -12.63
CA ASN A 385 -41.42 16.69 -11.56
C ASN A 385 -40.05 16.03 -11.53
N GLY A 386 -39.45 15.70 -12.69
CA GLY A 386 -38.20 15.00 -12.78
C GLY A 386 -38.25 13.50 -12.44
N LYS A 387 -39.44 12.97 -12.14
CA LYS A 387 -39.65 11.55 -11.81
C LYS A 387 -40.29 10.82 -12.98
N LYS A 388 -39.89 9.56 -13.20
CA LYS A 388 -40.47 8.65 -14.19
C LYS A 388 -41.50 7.72 -13.56
N PHE A 389 -42.59 7.49 -14.23
CA PHE A 389 -43.56 6.42 -13.90
C PHE A 389 -44.09 5.76 -15.17
N ILE A 390 -44.64 4.58 -15.02
CA ILE A 390 -45.43 3.95 -16.08
C ILE A 390 -46.89 4.33 -15.87
N ASN A 391 -47.44 5.12 -16.81
CA ASN A 391 -48.87 5.40 -16.85
C ASN A 391 -49.56 4.24 -17.58
N LYS A 392 -50.29 3.40 -16.83
CA LYS A 392 -50.93 2.17 -17.31
C LYS A 392 -52.23 2.41 -18.05
#